data_93074bf6af9b19f29c06a43d791397e5
#
_entry.id   93074bf6af9b19f29c06a43d791397e5
#
_cell.length_a   1.000
_cell.length_b   1.000
_cell.length_c   1.000
_cell.angle_alpha   90.00
_cell.angle_beta   90.00
_cell.angle_gamma   90.00
#
_symmetry.space_group_name_H-M   'P 1'
#
loop_
_entity.id
_entity.type
_entity.pdbx_description
1 polymer ?
#
loop_
_entity_poly.entity_id
_entity_poly.type
_entity_poly.pdbx_seq_one_letter_code
_entity_poly.pdbx_strand_id
1 'polypeptide(L)'
;MKIILTAVNAKYIHSNLAVYTLQASAEKAGVFPEIREFTINQSKDSMLRSLFLAHADVVCVSCYIWNISIVEDLITEYHKISPETKIWLGGPEVSYHAEEMLEQYPFLDGIMKGEGEITFRELAVYYQNQENGTEGKTLEEIHGITYRDAEGAIKSNPWRPVMDLSEVDFPYANLKKFENRIIYYESSRGCPFSCSYCLSSIDKRLRFRNLALVKKELAFFLEQKVPQVKFVDRTFNCKKDHAMAVWKFIAEHDNGVTNFHFEIAADLMTEEELKLLNTLRPGLVQLEIGVQSTNPQTIEAIHRKMDFGRVTEIVNRIAKGRNIHQHLDLIAGLPYEDYDSFRRSFADVYALRPQQLQLGFLKVLRGSFMYEHTEEYNCHYQEREPYEVLYTKWLPYDDVLKLKDVEEMVEVYYNSGQFVHTLPMIERLYENPFDFFQELGDFYRAKGYSEAAHNRIQRYEILLEFLQDEKQQDEAFFRQMMVLDLYARENMKTRPRFAKDPSEWKNESRDFYQKEAETRTLLPSYTTYDWKQLQRMTHVEVFDYDVLGNGEKARMVLLFDYQKRDPLTGNAEMIDCSELFYA
;
A
#
# COMPACT_ATOMS: atom_id res chain seq x y z
N MET A 1 -7.90 37.63 -3.28
CA MET A 1 -8.62 36.45 -2.70
C MET A 1 -7.66 35.28 -2.50
N LYS A 2 -7.70 34.64 -1.35
CA LYS A 2 -6.84 33.48 -1.02
C LYS A 2 -7.66 32.21 -0.97
N ILE A 3 -7.36 31.25 -1.87
CA ILE A 3 -7.97 29.93 -1.91
C ILE A 3 -6.98 28.91 -1.37
N ILE A 4 -7.43 28.03 -0.47
CA ILE A 4 -6.64 26.91 0.06
C ILE A 4 -7.29 25.59 -0.36
N LEU A 5 -6.48 24.70 -0.93
CA LEU A 5 -6.78 23.29 -1.12
C LEU A 5 -6.20 22.52 0.05
N THR A 6 -7.04 21.79 0.78
CA THR A 6 -6.66 21.06 1.98
C THR A 6 -6.87 19.56 1.78
N ALA A 7 -5.89 18.77 2.22
CA ALA A 7 -5.98 17.30 2.29
C ALA A 7 -5.46 16.79 3.63
N VAL A 8 -6.11 15.76 4.18
CA VAL A 8 -5.64 15.00 5.33
C VAL A 8 -5.31 13.59 4.86
N ASN A 9 -4.01 13.28 4.78
CA ASN A 9 -3.49 12.03 4.25
C ASN A 9 -3.40 10.94 5.33
N ALA A 10 -3.50 9.66 4.95
CA ALA A 10 -3.38 8.54 5.89
C ALA A 10 -1.98 8.46 6.54
N LYS A 11 -0.91 8.75 5.80
CA LYS A 11 0.48 8.80 6.31
C LYS A 11 1.25 9.93 5.61
N TYR A 12 2.35 10.37 6.22
CA TYR A 12 3.22 11.42 5.67
C TYR A 12 3.79 11.11 4.28
N ILE A 13 4.10 9.84 4.02
CA ILE A 13 4.68 9.40 2.73
C ILE A 13 3.70 9.52 1.55
N HIS A 14 2.40 9.66 1.82
CA HIS A 14 1.39 9.82 0.78
C HIS A 14 1.23 11.29 0.42
N SER A 15 1.16 11.60 -0.88
CA SER A 15 0.70 12.87 -1.41
C SER A 15 -0.75 12.72 -1.91
N ASN A 16 -1.55 13.76 -1.83
CA ASN A 16 -2.91 13.72 -2.35
C ASN A 16 -2.93 14.20 -3.80
N LEU A 17 -2.87 13.26 -4.76
CA LEU A 17 -2.85 13.58 -6.20
C LEU A 17 -3.96 14.57 -6.59
N ALA A 18 -5.18 14.43 -6.02
CA ALA A 18 -6.31 15.26 -6.38
C ALA A 18 -6.05 16.76 -6.13
N VAL A 19 -5.58 17.16 -4.94
CA VAL A 19 -5.36 18.60 -4.66
C VAL A 19 -4.26 19.19 -5.54
N TYR A 20 -3.29 18.40 -5.97
CA TYR A 20 -2.24 18.86 -6.89
C TYR A 20 -2.73 19.00 -8.32
N THR A 21 -3.59 18.09 -8.81
CA THR A 21 -4.22 18.23 -10.14
C THR A 21 -5.22 19.39 -10.17
N LEU A 22 -5.97 19.61 -9.09
CA LEU A 22 -6.86 20.76 -8.93
C LEU A 22 -6.06 22.08 -8.97
N GLN A 23 -4.94 22.16 -8.23
CA GLN A 23 -4.05 23.30 -8.24
C GLN A 23 -3.54 23.59 -9.66
N ALA A 24 -2.98 22.59 -10.33
CA ALA A 24 -2.44 22.74 -11.69
C ALA A 24 -3.52 23.21 -12.68
N SER A 25 -4.76 22.69 -12.56
CA SER A 25 -5.89 23.09 -13.39
C SER A 25 -6.30 24.55 -13.16
N ALA A 26 -6.31 25.02 -11.90
CA ALA A 26 -6.62 26.41 -11.57
C ALA A 26 -5.50 27.37 -12.01
N GLU A 27 -4.23 26.99 -11.83
CA GLU A 27 -3.07 27.80 -12.26
C GLU A 27 -3.10 28.08 -13.76
N LYS A 28 -3.55 27.13 -14.57
CA LYS A 28 -3.76 27.31 -16.01
C LYS A 28 -4.79 28.39 -16.35
N ALA A 29 -5.75 28.65 -15.46
CA ALA A 29 -6.73 29.71 -15.58
C ALA A 29 -6.30 31.05 -14.89
N GLY A 30 -5.06 31.09 -14.37
CA GLY A 30 -4.52 32.29 -13.70
C GLY A 30 -4.93 32.42 -12.23
N VAL A 31 -5.48 31.38 -11.62
CA VAL A 31 -5.78 31.31 -10.18
C VAL A 31 -4.75 30.44 -9.50
N PHE A 32 -4.14 30.88 -8.39
CA PHE A 32 -3.03 30.22 -7.72
C PHE A 32 -3.40 29.81 -6.28
N PRO A 33 -4.10 28.66 -6.11
CA PRO A 33 -4.46 28.16 -4.78
C PRO A 33 -3.22 27.70 -4.00
N GLU A 34 -3.23 27.91 -2.69
CA GLU A 34 -2.23 27.32 -1.78
C GLU A 34 -2.67 25.90 -1.38
N ILE A 35 -1.75 24.93 -1.36
CA ILE A 35 -2.02 23.60 -0.85
C ILE A 35 -1.54 23.48 0.59
N ARG A 36 -2.40 22.92 1.48
CA ARG A 36 -2.07 22.52 2.84
C ARG A 36 -2.42 21.08 3.06
N GLU A 37 -1.38 20.24 3.19
CA GLU A 37 -1.53 18.83 3.49
C GLU A 37 -1.22 18.55 4.95
N PHE A 38 -2.05 17.72 5.55
CA PHE A 38 -1.95 17.20 6.89
C PHE A 38 -1.94 15.66 6.85
N THR A 39 -1.80 15.03 8.02
CA THR A 39 -1.97 13.59 8.17
C THR A 39 -2.92 13.29 9.32
N ILE A 40 -3.57 12.13 9.29
CA ILE A 40 -4.47 11.69 10.37
C ILE A 40 -3.79 11.61 11.75
N ASN A 41 -2.44 11.55 11.78
CA ASN A 41 -1.65 11.50 13.01
C ASN A 41 -1.34 12.89 13.60
N GLN A 42 -1.69 13.97 12.91
CA GLN A 42 -1.53 15.32 13.43
C GLN A 42 -2.72 15.71 14.31
N SER A 43 -2.45 16.50 15.35
CA SER A 43 -3.54 16.97 16.21
C SER A 43 -4.45 17.95 15.46
N LYS A 44 -5.74 17.89 15.75
CA LYS A 44 -6.75 18.81 15.23
C LYS A 44 -6.36 20.28 15.48
N ASP A 45 -5.85 20.58 16.67
CA ASP A 45 -5.42 21.95 17.03
C ASP A 45 -4.30 22.48 16.11
N SER A 46 -3.36 21.60 15.70
CA SER A 46 -2.31 21.96 14.73
C SER A 46 -2.88 22.29 13.36
N MET A 47 -3.85 21.49 12.89
CA MET A 47 -4.55 21.73 11.62
C MET A 47 -5.36 23.02 11.66
N LEU A 48 -6.17 23.23 12.70
CA LEU A 48 -6.95 24.44 12.93
C LEU A 48 -6.06 25.69 12.95
N ARG A 49 -4.98 25.66 13.72
CA ARG A 49 -4.00 26.75 13.78
C ARG A 49 -3.42 27.07 12.40
N SER A 50 -3.08 26.04 11.64
CA SER A 50 -2.51 26.20 10.30
C SER A 50 -3.51 26.87 9.35
N LEU A 51 -4.77 26.42 9.34
CA LEU A 51 -5.82 27.01 8.49
C LEU A 51 -6.18 28.42 8.93
N PHE A 52 -6.33 28.67 10.24
CA PHE A 52 -6.66 30.00 10.78
C PHE A 52 -5.60 31.04 10.42
N LEU A 53 -4.32 30.73 10.66
CA LEU A 53 -3.20 31.63 10.35
C LEU A 53 -3.00 31.84 8.84
N ALA A 54 -3.64 31.05 8.01
CA ALA A 54 -3.60 31.23 6.57
C ALA A 54 -4.49 32.39 6.09
N HIS A 55 -5.49 32.79 6.86
CA HIS A 55 -6.46 33.84 6.49
C HIS A 55 -7.05 33.62 5.09
N ALA A 56 -7.61 32.42 4.89
CA ALA A 56 -8.21 32.05 3.60
C ALA A 56 -9.60 32.62 3.44
N ASP A 57 -9.91 33.07 2.23
CA ASP A 57 -11.28 33.48 1.84
C ASP A 57 -12.11 32.22 1.48
N VAL A 58 -11.46 31.23 0.88
CA VAL A 58 -12.08 29.94 0.47
C VAL A 58 -11.18 28.78 0.88
N VAL A 59 -11.76 27.76 1.52
CA VAL A 59 -11.10 26.50 1.85
C VAL A 59 -11.84 25.35 1.18
N CYS A 60 -11.13 24.58 0.37
CA CYS A 60 -11.65 23.37 -0.28
C CYS A 60 -10.96 22.13 0.30
N VAL A 61 -11.74 21.16 0.81
CA VAL A 61 -11.22 20.00 1.52
C VAL A 61 -11.49 18.73 0.73
N SER A 62 -10.46 17.92 0.60
CA SER A 62 -10.49 16.61 -0.07
C SER A 62 -10.96 15.52 0.90
N CYS A 63 -12.10 14.87 0.61
CA CYS A 63 -12.77 13.90 1.46
C CYS A 63 -12.64 12.47 0.91
N TYR A 64 -12.01 11.61 1.72
CA TYR A 64 -11.80 10.20 1.46
C TYR A 64 -12.21 9.35 2.67
N ILE A 65 -12.37 8.05 2.44
CA ILE A 65 -12.74 7.09 3.48
C ILE A 65 -11.83 7.08 4.72
N TRP A 66 -10.58 7.52 4.62
CA TRP A 66 -9.65 7.54 5.76
C TRP A 66 -9.64 8.85 6.54
N ASN A 67 -10.37 9.87 6.09
CA ASN A 67 -10.27 11.20 6.69
C ASN A 67 -11.61 11.90 6.95
N ILE A 68 -12.75 11.34 6.56
CA ILE A 68 -14.03 12.07 6.58
C ILE A 68 -14.41 12.54 7.99
N SER A 69 -14.35 11.70 9.04
CA SER A 69 -14.66 12.13 10.42
C SER A 69 -13.70 13.23 10.91
N ILE A 70 -12.41 13.14 10.54
CA ILE A 70 -11.44 14.19 10.88
C ILE A 70 -11.79 15.51 10.16
N VAL A 71 -12.20 15.40 8.90
CA VAL A 71 -12.61 16.57 8.10
C VAL A 71 -13.87 17.22 8.68
N GLU A 72 -14.90 16.44 9.01
CA GLU A 72 -16.14 16.92 9.63
C GLU A 72 -15.86 17.65 10.94
N ASP A 73 -15.06 17.06 11.81
CA ASP A 73 -14.61 17.68 13.05
C ASP A 73 -13.82 18.99 12.79
N LEU A 74 -12.90 18.95 11.83
CA LEU A 74 -12.03 20.08 11.50
C LEU A 74 -12.82 21.27 10.95
N ILE A 75 -13.71 21.05 9.98
CA ILE A 75 -14.50 22.13 9.36
C ILE A 75 -15.51 22.73 10.33
N THR A 76 -16.09 21.90 11.23
CA THR A 76 -17.01 22.34 12.27
C THR A 76 -16.32 23.32 13.23
N GLU A 77 -15.12 22.98 13.71
CA GLU A 77 -14.37 23.89 14.59
C GLU A 77 -13.78 25.09 13.84
N TYR A 78 -13.36 24.88 12.58
CA TYR A 78 -12.82 25.95 11.74
C TYR A 78 -13.86 27.04 11.44
N HIS A 79 -15.09 26.66 11.11
CA HIS A 79 -16.18 27.62 10.89
C HIS A 79 -16.44 28.52 12.12
N LYS A 80 -16.36 28.00 13.36
CA LYS A 80 -16.56 28.79 14.59
C LYS A 80 -15.53 29.91 14.74
N ILE A 81 -14.29 29.71 14.28
CA ILE A 81 -13.19 30.68 14.40
C ILE A 81 -12.99 31.54 13.14
N SER A 82 -13.56 31.11 12.01
CA SER A 82 -13.48 31.80 10.72
C SER A 82 -14.84 31.74 9.97
N PRO A 83 -15.91 32.34 10.52
CA PRO A 83 -17.27 32.17 10.00
C PRO A 83 -17.49 32.77 8.59
N GLU A 84 -16.64 33.69 8.18
CA GLU A 84 -16.72 34.35 6.86
C GLU A 84 -16.02 33.52 5.75
N THR A 85 -15.20 32.56 6.12
CA THR A 85 -14.50 31.72 5.15
C THR A 85 -15.47 30.76 4.46
N LYS A 86 -15.44 30.77 3.13
CA LYS A 86 -16.22 29.82 2.31
C LYS A 86 -15.63 28.42 2.38
N ILE A 87 -16.47 27.43 2.69
CA ILE A 87 -16.01 26.04 2.88
C ILE A 87 -16.66 25.12 1.86
N TRP A 88 -15.82 24.47 1.05
CA TRP A 88 -16.21 23.50 0.03
C TRP A 88 -15.60 22.14 0.31
N LEU A 89 -16.38 21.09 0.09
CA LEU A 89 -15.89 19.72 0.15
C LEU A 89 -15.85 19.10 -1.25
N GLY A 90 -15.03 18.08 -1.44
CA GLY A 90 -14.98 17.30 -2.67
C GLY A 90 -14.30 15.95 -2.44
N GLY A 91 -14.52 15.03 -3.37
CA GLY A 91 -13.97 13.70 -3.30
C GLY A 91 -15.03 12.59 -3.23
N PRO A 92 -14.63 11.34 -3.29
CA PRO A 92 -15.56 10.21 -3.42
C PRO A 92 -16.50 10.07 -2.22
N GLU A 93 -16.06 10.47 -1.03
CA GLU A 93 -16.81 10.28 0.21
C GLU A 93 -18.04 11.18 0.31
N VAL A 94 -18.04 12.34 -0.34
CA VAL A 94 -19.14 13.32 -0.26
C VAL A 94 -19.93 13.47 -1.55
N SER A 95 -19.49 12.86 -2.64
CA SER A 95 -20.07 13.05 -3.96
C SER A 95 -21.49 12.48 -4.13
N TYR A 96 -21.82 11.39 -3.44
CA TYR A 96 -23.07 10.64 -3.64
C TYR A 96 -24.20 11.02 -2.68
N HIS A 97 -23.94 11.85 -1.66
CA HIS A 97 -24.92 12.35 -0.69
C HIS A 97 -24.71 13.83 -0.36
N ALA A 98 -24.37 14.60 -1.39
CA ALA A 98 -24.00 16.00 -1.25
C ALA A 98 -25.11 16.88 -0.63
N GLU A 99 -26.38 16.61 -0.91
CA GLU A 99 -27.52 17.32 -0.35
C GLU A 99 -27.65 17.05 1.14
N GLU A 100 -27.57 15.78 1.57
CA GLU A 100 -27.60 15.36 2.98
C GLU A 100 -26.48 16.04 3.79
N MET A 101 -25.26 16.09 3.22
CA MET A 101 -24.12 16.76 3.85
C MET A 101 -24.35 18.27 4.05
N LEU A 102 -24.95 18.95 3.07
CA LEU A 102 -25.29 20.36 3.21
C LEU A 102 -26.42 20.59 4.19
N GLU A 103 -27.37 19.67 4.34
CA GLU A 103 -28.40 19.72 5.38
C GLU A 103 -27.80 19.55 6.77
N GLN A 104 -26.89 18.58 6.93
CA GLN A 104 -26.20 18.28 8.18
C GLN A 104 -25.26 19.41 8.65
N TYR A 105 -24.57 20.07 7.70
CA TYR A 105 -23.63 21.15 7.96
C TYR A 105 -24.07 22.46 7.27
N PRO A 106 -24.99 23.24 7.89
CA PRO A 106 -25.56 24.44 7.28
C PRO A 106 -24.57 25.55 6.93
N PHE A 107 -23.35 25.49 7.49
CA PHE A 107 -22.28 26.43 7.24
C PHE A 107 -21.44 26.11 5.98
N LEU A 108 -21.65 24.95 5.36
CA LEU A 108 -20.98 24.62 4.10
C LEU A 108 -21.60 25.41 2.95
N ASP A 109 -20.72 25.98 2.10
CA ASP A 109 -21.13 26.66 0.88
C ASP A 109 -21.44 25.70 -0.25
N GLY A 110 -20.75 24.55 -0.33
CA GLY A 110 -21.07 23.54 -1.33
C GLY A 110 -20.14 22.33 -1.36
N ILE A 111 -20.49 21.42 -2.26
CA ILE A 111 -19.79 20.16 -2.51
C ILE A 111 -19.52 20.01 -4.01
N MET A 112 -18.27 19.71 -4.36
CA MET A 112 -17.86 19.34 -5.72
C MET A 112 -18.03 17.82 -5.89
N LYS A 113 -18.84 17.42 -6.88
CA LYS A 113 -19.18 16.02 -7.17
C LYS A 113 -18.39 15.50 -8.37
N GLY A 114 -17.89 14.27 -8.27
CA GLY A 114 -17.20 13.58 -9.36
C GLY A 114 -15.80 14.11 -9.65
N GLU A 115 -15.47 14.28 -10.95
CA GLU A 115 -14.15 14.76 -11.38
C GLU A 115 -14.01 16.26 -11.09
N GLY A 116 -13.00 16.58 -10.29
CA GLY A 116 -12.87 17.91 -9.71
C GLY A 116 -12.09 18.92 -10.55
N GLU A 117 -11.27 18.51 -11.51
CA GLU A 117 -10.27 19.36 -12.16
C GLU A 117 -10.89 20.60 -12.84
N ILE A 118 -11.89 20.40 -13.69
CA ILE A 118 -12.60 21.49 -14.37
C ILE A 118 -13.57 22.17 -13.41
N THR A 119 -14.27 21.42 -12.56
CA THR A 119 -15.23 21.95 -11.59
C THR A 119 -14.55 22.93 -10.62
N PHE A 120 -13.43 22.53 -10.04
CA PHE A 120 -12.65 23.40 -9.16
C PHE A 120 -12.09 24.63 -9.89
N ARG A 121 -11.56 24.44 -11.11
CA ARG A 121 -11.07 25.56 -11.91
C ARG A 121 -12.16 26.60 -12.15
N GLU A 122 -13.36 26.19 -12.54
CA GLU A 122 -14.50 27.10 -12.75
C GLU A 122 -14.94 27.79 -11.45
N LEU A 123 -14.96 27.04 -10.34
CA LEU A 123 -15.27 27.58 -9.01
C LEU A 123 -14.23 28.61 -8.55
N ALA A 124 -12.95 28.32 -8.74
CA ALA A 124 -11.86 29.21 -8.37
C ALA A 124 -11.90 30.53 -9.19
N VAL A 125 -12.19 30.43 -10.50
CA VAL A 125 -12.39 31.60 -11.38
C VAL A 125 -13.65 32.39 -10.98
N TYR A 126 -14.75 31.72 -10.62
CA TYR A 126 -15.94 32.34 -10.09
C TYR A 126 -15.62 33.28 -8.90
N TYR A 127 -14.93 32.72 -7.88
CA TYR A 127 -14.57 33.52 -6.71
C TYR A 127 -13.60 34.66 -7.03
N GLN A 128 -12.64 34.46 -7.94
CA GLN A 128 -11.72 35.49 -8.37
C GLN A 128 -12.48 36.64 -9.10
N ASN A 129 -13.48 36.32 -9.93
CA ASN A 129 -14.29 37.29 -10.62
C ASN A 129 -15.15 38.09 -9.63
N GLN A 130 -15.72 37.44 -8.60
CA GLN A 130 -16.47 38.12 -7.54
C GLN A 130 -15.60 39.18 -6.83
N GLU A 131 -14.36 38.82 -6.46
CA GLU A 131 -13.43 39.76 -5.82
C GLU A 131 -13.08 40.95 -6.75
N ASN A 132 -12.85 40.69 -8.03
CA ASN A 132 -12.43 41.69 -9.00
C ASN A 132 -13.61 42.50 -9.55
N GLY A 133 -14.87 42.17 -9.24
CA GLY A 133 -16.04 42.77 -9.80
C GLY A 133 -16.18 42.59 -11.32
N THR A 134 -15.69 41.45 -11.83
CA THR A 134 -15.74 41.08 -13.26
C THR A 134 -16.86 40.08 -13.53
N GLU A 135 -17.47 40.19 -14.72
CA GLU A 135 -18.49 39.24 -15.16
C GLU A 135 -17.86 37.86 -15.44
N GLY A 136 -18.59 36.79 -15.14
CA GLY A 136 -18.19 35.41 -15.39
C GLY A 136 -19.32 34.44 -15.13
N LYS A 137 -19.03 33.14 -15.13
CA LYS A 137 -20.01 32.10 -14.78
C LYS A 137 -20.57 32.32 -13.38
N THR A 138 -21.87 32.05 -13.22
CA THR A 138 -22.54 31.97 -11.92
C THR A 138 -22.40 30.54 -11.36
N LEU A 139 -22.72 30.33 -10.07
CA LEU A 139 -22.73 29.00 -9.48
C LEU A 139 -23.71 28.06 -10.20
N GLU A 140 -24.83 28.57 -10.70
CA GLU A 140 -25.83 27.79 -11.46
C GLU A 140 -25.27 27.18 -12.76
N GLU A 141 -24.26 27.81 -13.35
CA GLU A 141 -23.63 27.40 -14.61
C GLU A 141 -22.43 26.42 -14.42
N ILE A 142 -22.01 26.19 -13.17
CA ILE A 142 -20.91 25.28 -12.85
C ILE A 142 -21.44 23.86 -12.67
N HIS A 143 -21.17 22.98 -13.62
CA HIS A 143 -21.55 21.58 -13.51
C HIS A 143 -20.74 20.87 -12.42
N GLY A 144 -21.34 19.84 -11.81
CA GLY A 144 -20.67 19.00 -10.83
C GLY A 144 -20.60 19.62 -9.43
N ILE A 145 -21.46 20.59 -9.10
CA ILE A 145 -21.58 21.11 -7.73
C ILE A 145 -22.99 20.93 -7.17
N THR A 146 -23.07 20.80 -5.86
CA THR A 146 -24.25 21.04 -5.04
C THR A 146 -23.88 22.15 -4.06
N TYR A 147 -24.67 23.20 -3.98
CA TYR A 147 -24.28 24.42 -3.26
C TYR A 147 -25.48 25.07 -2.57
N ARG A 148 -25.20 25.98 -1.63
CA ARG A 148 -26.19 26.83 -0.98
C ARG A 148 -26.22 28.17 -1.65
N ASP A 149 -27.43 28.57 -2.12
CA ASP A 149 -27.62 29.88 -2.73
C ASP A 149 -27.68 31.02 -1.68
N ALA A 150 -27.83 32.26 -2.14
CA ALA A 150 -27.87 33.43 -1.27
C ALA A 150 -29.09 33.47 -0.32
N GLU A 151 -30.17 32.76 -0.68
CA GLU A 151 -31.39 32.63 0.11
C GLU A 151 -31.28 31.48 1.11
N GLY A 152 -30.17 30.72 1.08
CA GLY A 152 -29.90 29.55 1.95
C GLY A 152 -30.47 28.22 1.42
N ALA A 153 -31.04 28.22 0.21
CA ALA A 153 -31.58 26.98 -0.38
C ALA A 153 -30.47 26.11 -1.00
N ILE A 154 -30.62 24.82 -0.88
CA ILE A 154 -29.69 23.84 -1.49
C ILE A 154 -30.07 23.65 -2.97
N LYS A 155 -29.10 23.85 -3.85
CA LYS A 155 -29.20 23.68 -5.30
C LYS A 155 -28.23 22.61 -5.76
N SER A 156 -28.66 21.69 -6.61
CA SER A 156 -27.83 20.62 -7.15
C SER A 156 -27.77 20.72 -8.67
N ASN A 157 -26.61 21.10 -9.18
CA ASN A 157 -26.37 21.19 -10.61
C ASN A 157 -26.16 19.79 -11.24
N PRO A 158 -26.37 19.63 -12.55
CA PRO A 158 -26.06 18.39 -13.24
C PRO A 158 -24.63 17.93 -13.03
N TRP A 159 -24.43 16.61 -12.97
CA TRP A 159 -23.09 16.04 -12.96
C TRP A 159 -22.31 16.52 -14.19
N ARG A 160 -21.02 16.77 -13.99
CA ARG A 160 -20.15 17.12 -15.11
C ARG A 160 -19.96 15.88 -15.99
N PRO A 161 -20.06 16.04 -17.34
CA PRO A 161 -19.59 14.99 -18.25
C PRO A 161 -18.13 14.66 -17.99
N VAL A 162 -17.78 13.39 -18.11
CA VAL A 162 -16.38 12.94 -17.93
C VAL A 162 -15.46 13.64 -18.93
N MET A 163 -14.28 14.04 -18.44
CA MET A 163 -13.30 14.74 -19.25
C MET A 163 -12.41 13.78 -20.06
N ASP A 164 -11.75 14.29 -21.11
CA ASP A 164 -10.60 13.61 -21.72
C ASP A 164 -9.43 13.63 -20.72
N LEU A 165 -8.93 12.47 -20.35
CA LEU A 165 -7.85 12.37 -19.38
C LEU A 165 -6.53 13.03 -19.86
N SER A 166 -6.41 13.25 -21.17
CA SER A 166 -5.27 13.98 -21.76
C SER A 166 -5.31 15.50 -21.47
N GLU A 167 -6.45 16.03 -21.01
CA GLU A 167 -6.59 17.43 -20.60
C GLU A 167 -6.21 17.68 -19.14
N VAL A 168 -6.02 16.63 -18.34
CA VAL A 168 -5.54 16.75 -16.95
C VAL A 168 -4.13 17.35 -16.96
N ASP A 169 -3.94 18.41 -16.22
CA ASP A 169 -2.65 19.10 -16.14
C ASP A 169 -1.65 18.32 -15.27
N PHE A 170 -0.38 18.25 -15.70
CA PHE A 170 0.67 17.54 -14.98
C PHE A 170 1.10 18.30 -13.72
N PRO A 171 0.92 17.71 -12.51
CA PRO A 171 1.05 18.47 -11.26
C PRO A 171 2.48 18.51 -10.69
N TYR A 172 3.43 17.82 -11.30
CA TYR A 172 4.75 17.54 -10.72
C TYR A 172 5.88 18.45 -11.25
N ALA A 173 5.58 19.67 -11.68
CA ALA A 173 6.60 20.62 -12.16
C ALA A 173 7.69 20.93 -11.10
N ASN A 174 7.40 20.81 -9.80
CA ASN A 174 8.34 21.02 -8.70
C ASN A 174 8.35 19.81 -7.75
N LEU A 175 9.29 18.89 -7.94
CA LEU A 175 9.43 17.68 -7.13
C LEU A 175 9.96 17.91 -5.70
N LYS A 176 10.48 19.09 -5.37
CA LYS A 176 10.93 19.39 -4.00
C LYS A 176 9.81 19.27 -2.97
N LYS A 177 8.56 19.53 -3.39
CA LYS A 177 7.38 19.36 -2.53
C LYS A 177 7.08 17.89 -2.18
N PHE A 178 7.65 16.95 -2.94
CA PHE A 178 7.39 15.50 -2.84
C PHE A 178 8.61 14.72 -2.32
N GLU A 179 9.59 15.41 -1.75
CA GLU A 179 10.76 14.76 -1.17
C GLU A 179 10.35 13.80 -0.06
N ASN A 180 10.81 12.55 -0.12
CA ASN A 180 10.42 11.44 0.77
C ASN A 180 8.92 11.05 0.70
N ARG A 181 8.26 11.32 -0.43
CA ARG A 181 6.87 10.93 -0.69
C ARG A 181 6.74 10.04 -1.91
N ILE A 182 5.69 9.22 -1.91
CA ILE A 182 5.30 8.44 -3.08
C ILE A 182 4.68 9.38 -4.11
N ILE A 183 5.12 9.30 -5.35
CA ILE A 183 4.49 9.96 -6.48
C ILE A 183 3.33 9.09 -6.98
N TYR A 184 2.13 9.65 -7.00
CA TYR A 184 0.96 9.01 -7.58
C TYR A 184 0.77 9.49 -9.01
N TYR A 185 0.56 8.56 -9.94
CA TYR A 185 0.40 8.86 -11.35
C TYR A 185 -0.82 8.15 -11.93
N GLU A 186 -1.56 8.81 -12.81
CA GLU A 186 -2.76 8.28 -13.44
C GLU A 186 -2.59 8.28 -14.96
N SER A 187 -2.57 7.09 -15.59
CA SER A 187 -2.53 6.95 -17.05
C SER A 187 -3.87 6.49 -17.63
N SER A 188 -4.75 5.97 -16.78
CA SER A 188 -6.13 5.64 -17.15
C SER A 188 -7.08 5.86 -15.98
N ARG A 189 -8.35 6.18 -16.26
CA ARG A 189 -9.42 6.38 -15.28
C ARG A 189 -10.65 5.57 -15.67
N GLY A 190 -11.32 5.01 -14.65
CA GLY A 190 -12.40 4.03 -14.81
C GLY A 190 -11.91 2.59 -14.74
N CYS A 191 -12.85 1.64 -14.71
CA CYS A 191 -12.54 0.21 -14.65
C CYS A 191 -13.50 -0.56 -15.56
N PRO A 192 -13.04 -1.57 -16.34
CA PRO A 192 -13.91 -2.36 -17.19
C PRO A 192 -14.76 -3.38 -16.41
N PHE A 193 -14.41 -3.64 -15.14
CA PHE A 193 -15.09 -4.61 -14.29
C PHE A 193 -16.25 -4.00 -13.50
N SER A 194 -17.11 -4.86 -12.95
CA SER A 194 -18.32 -4.49 -12.23
C SER A 194 -18.36 -5.03 -10.81
N CYS A 195 -17.20 -5.12 -10.15
CA CYS A 195 -17.11 -5.65 -8.78
C CYS A 195 -18.07 -4.91 -7.85
N SER A 196 -18.94 -5.65 -7.15
CA SER A 196 -20.07 -5.12 -6.37
C SER A 196 -19.68 -4.22 -5.20
N TYR A 197 -18.48 -4.39 -4.66
CA TYR A 197 -17.95 -3.63 -3.52
C TYR A 197 -17.14 -2.39 -3.92
N CYS A 198 -16.88 -2.18 -5.21
CA CYS A 198 -15.90 -1.20 -5.67
C CYS A 198 -16.57 0.04 -6.30
N LEU A 199 -16.24 1.23 -5.83
CA LEU A 199 -16.72 2.49 -6.41
C LEU A 199 -16.24 2.73 -7.85
N SER A 200 -15.08 2.19 -8.23
CA SER A 200 -14.57 2.32 -9.61
C SER A 200 -15.40 1.55 -10.63
N SER A 201 -16.32 0.67 -10.18
CA SER A 201 -17.27 -0.05 -11.04
C SER A 201 -18.50 0.78 -11.43
N ILE A 202 -18.72 1.94 -10.80
CA ILE A 202 -19.85 2.82 -11.05
C ILE A 202 -19.68 3.53 -12.40
N ASP A 203 -18.50 4.13 -12.61
CA ASP A 203 -18.17 4.73 -13.91
C ASP A 203 -17.45 3.72 -14.80
N LYS A 204 -18.21 3.10 -15.71
CA LYS A 204 -17.70 2.09 -16.67
C LYS A 204 -16.97 2.70 -17.87
N ARG A 205 -16.83 4.03 -17.94
CA ARG A 205 -16.19 4.73 -19.05
C ARG A 205 -14.68 4.74 -18.86
N LEU A 206 -14.04 3.67 -19.32
CA LEU A 206 -12.59 3.54 -19.31
C LEU A 206 -11.95 4.53 -20.30
N ARG A 207 -11.08 5.40 -19.82
CA ARG A 207 -10.40 6.45 -20.58
C ARG A 207 -8.90 6.33 -20.35
N PHE A 208 -8.13 6.58 -21.39
CA PHE A 208 -6.67 6.54 -21.35
C PHE A 208 -6.10 7.90 -21.70
N ARG A 209 -5.09 8.31 -20.96
CA ARG A 209 -4.27 9.47 -21.28
C ARG A 209 -3.46 9.19 -22.54
N ASN A 210 -3.26 10.21 -23.37
CA ASN A 210 -2.48 10.09 -24.59
C ASN A 210 -1.07 9.53 -24.31
N LEU A 211 -0.68 8.46 -25.01
CA LEU A 211 0.59 7.77 -24.76
C LEU A 211 1.83 8.66 -24.94
N ALA A 212 1.78 9.66 -25.82
CA ALA A 212 2.90 10.58 -25.98
C ALA A 212 3.08 11.47 -24.73
N LEU A 213 1.96 11.89 -24.10
CA LEU A 213 1.99 12.60 -22.81
C LEU A 213 2.49 11.68 -21.70
N VAL A 214 1.94 10.47 -21.60
CA VAL A 214 2.39 9.47 -20.60
C VAL A 214 3.90 9.26 -20.67
N LYS A 215 4.44 9.00 -21.86
CA LYS A 215 5.88 8.81 -22.05
C LYS A 215 6.70 10.04 -21.68
N LYS A 216 6.24 11.23 -22.02
CA LYS A 216 6.90 12.50 -21.64
C LYS A 216 6.96 12.68 -20.12
N GLU A 217 5.87 12.37 -19.43
CA GLU A 217 5.75 12.50 -17.98
C GLU A 217 6.57 11.43 -17.24
N LEU A 218 6.59 10.19 -17.75
CA LEU A 218 7.46 9.13 -17.23
C LEU A 218 8.94 9.44 -17.45
N ALA A 219 9.31 10.01 -18.62
CA ALA A 219 10.68 10.48 -18.86
C ALA A 219 11.13 11.48 -17.81
N PHE A 220 10.26 12.44 -17.46
CA PHE A 220 10.53 13.41 -16.39
C PHE A 220 10.81 12.73 -15.05
N PHE A 221 9.99 11.75 -14.62
CA PHE A 221 10.22 11.03 -13.36
C PHE A 221 11.53 10.24 -13.38
N LEU A 222 11.85 9.59 -14.51
CA LEU A 222 13.09 8.84 -14.69
C LEU A 222 14.33 9.75 -14.68
N GLU A 223 14.30 10.89 -15.38
CA GLU A 223 15.37 11.88 -15.39
C GLU A 223 15.63 12.46 -13.98
N GLN A 224 14.57 12.70 -13.23
CA GLN A 224 14.64 13.20 -11.84
C GLN A 224 14.97 12.12 -10.82
N LYS A 225 15.10 10.86 -11.22
CA LYS A 225 15.38 9.69 -10.37
C LYS A 225 14.40 9.56 -9.20
N VAL A 226 13.12 9.77 -9.47
CA VAL A 226 12.06 9.59 -8.48
C VAL A 226 12.14 8.17 -7.92
N PRO A 227 12.21 7.95 -6.60
CA PRO A 227 12.37 6.61 -6.04
C PRO A 227 11.22 5.66 -6.37
N GLN A 228 9.97 6.17 -6.28
CA GLN A 228 8.78 5.36 -6.53
C GLN A 228 7.66 6.17 -7.20
N VAL A 229 7.08 5.58 -8.24
CA VAL A 229 5.86 6.05 -8.90
C VAL A 229 4.78 4.97 -8.79
N LYS A 230 3.70 5.25 -8.03
CA LYS A 230 2.55 4.36 -7.94
C LYS A 230 1.46 4.81 -8.92
N PHE A 231 1.14 3.94 -9.87
CA PHE A 231 -0.01 4.13 -10.74
C PHE A 231 -1.30 3.93 -9.94
N VAL A 232 -2.27 4.83 -10.13
CA VAL A 232 -3.61 4.73 -9.52
C VAL A 232 -4.65 4.17 -10.48
N ASP A 233 -4.22 3.70 -11.63
CA ASP A 233 -5.01 2.96 -12.62
C ASP A 233 -5.57 1.69 -12.00
N ARG A 234 -6.89 1.50 -12.01
CA ARG A 234 -7.59 0.41 -11.29
C ARG A 234 -7.39 -0.99 -11.87
N THR A 235 -7.03 -1.09 -13.14
CA THR A 235 -6.63 -2.33 -13.81
C THR A 235 -5.73 -1.93 -14.97
N PHE A 236 -4.47 -1.70 -14.67
CA PHE A 236 -3.52 -1.12 -15.61
C PHE A 236 -3.41 -1.89 -16.92
N ASN A 237 -3.41 -3.22 -16.87
CA ASN A 237 -3.26 -4.09 -18.05
C ASN A 237 -4.58 -4.44 -18.76
N CYS A 238 -5.69 -3.75 -18.46
CA CYS A 238 -6.97 -3.99 -19.15
C CYS A 238 -6.94 -3.63 -20.64
N LYS A 239 -5.96 -2.85 -21.09
CA LYS A 239 -5.68 -2.54 -22.50
C LYS A 239 -4.22 -2.87 -22.81
N LYS A 240 -4.01 -4.05 -23.44
CA LYS A 240 -2.68 -4.60 -23.75
C LYS A 240 -1.74 -3.60 -24.39
N ASP A 241 -2.18 -2.90 -25.46
CA ASP A 241 -1.31 -1.99 -26.20
C ASP A 241 -0.81 -0.82 -25.35
N HIS A 242 -1.67 -0.32 -24.42
CA HIS A 242 -1.30 0.73 -23.50
C HIS A 242 -0.26 0.22 -22.48
N ALA A 243 -0.54 -0.90 -21.83
CA ALA A 243 0.35 -1.51 -20.84
C ALA A 243 1.73 -1.84 -21.45
N MET A 244 1.74 -2.50 -22.61
CA MET A 244 2.97 -2.82 -23.32
C MET A 244 3.78 -1.58 -23.71
N ALA A 245 3.11 -0.50 -24.16
CA ALA A 245 3.80 0.74 -24.54
C ALA A 245 4.45 1.43 -23.32
N VAL A 246 3.81 1.39 -22.17
CA VAL A 246 4.34 1.93 -20.91
C VAL A 246 5.48 1.06 -20.40
N TRP A 247 5.30 -0.25 -20.27
CA TRP A 247 6.32 -1.16 -19.76
C TRP A 247 7.57 -1.20 -20.64
N LYS A 248 7.42 -1.18 -21.98
CA LYS A 248 8.57 -1.04 -22.89
C LYS A 248 9.32 0.26 -22.67
N PHE A 249 8.57 1.37 -22.53
CA PHE A 249 9.18 2.68 -22.33
C PHE A 249 10.00 2.74 -21.04
N ILE A 250 9.47 2.26 -19.90
CA ILE A 250 10.21 2.26 -18.64
C ILE A 250 11.41 1.30 -18.67
N ALA A 251 11.30 0.17 -19.38
CA ALA A 251 12.41 -0.76 -19.58
C ALA A 251 13.57 -0.14 -20.38
N GLU A 252 13.23 0.56 -21.48
CA GLU A 252 14.20 1.20 -22.38
C GLU A 252 14.90 2.42 -21.72
N HIS A 253 14.26 3.04 -20.73
CA HIS A 253 14.75 4.25 -20.05
C HIS A 253 15.07 4.02 -18.57
N ASP A 254 15.24 2.76 -18.14
CA ASP A 254 15.52 2.43 -16.75
C ASP A 254 16.77 3.14 -16.23
N ASN A 255 16.62 3.90 -15.15
CA ASN A 255 17.67 4.68 -14.52
C ASN A 255 18.37 3.95 -13.35
N GLY A 256 18.01 2.68 -13.09
CA GLY A 256 18.55 1.86 -12.01
C GLY A 256 18.01 2.22 -10.61
N VAL A 257 17.12 3.21 -10.46
CA VAL A 257 16.61 3.71 -9.18
C VAL A 257 15.10 3.59 -9.07
N THR A 258 14.37 4.13 -10.06
CA THR A 258 12.91 4.27 -9.99
C THR A 258 12.21 2.90 -9.97
N ASN A 259 11.26 2.76 -9.06
CA ASN A 259 10.30 1.65 -8.99
C ASN A 259 8.92 2.12 -9.47
N PHE A 260 8.25 1.30 -10.25
CA PHE A 260 6.89 1.54 -10.73
C PHE A 260 5.94 0.48 -10.18
N HIS A 261 4.88 0.92 -9.52
CA HIS A 261 3.88 0.06 -8.91
C HIS A 261 2.58 0.10 -9.73
N PHE A 262 2.03 -1.06 -10.11
CA PHE A 262 0.82 -1.21 -10.91
C PHE A 262 -0.18 -2.14 -10.26
N GLU A 263 -1.48 -1.77 -10.29
CA GLU A 263 -2.60 -2.68 -10.00
C GLU A 263 -3.02 -3.38 -11.29
N ILE A 264 -3.02 -4.72 -11.32
CA ILE A 264 -3.29 -5.51 -12.52
C ILE A 264 -4.33 -6.61 -12.29
N ALA A 265 -4.94 -7.09 -13.38
CA ALA A 265 -5.65 -8.37 -13.43
C ALA A 265 -4.71 -9.41 -14.05
N ALA A 266 -4.20 -10.34 -13.22
CA ALA A 266 -3.18 -11.29 -13.66
C ALA A 266 -3.69 -12.27 -14.73
N ASP A 267 -4.96 -12.65 -14.69
CA ASP A 267 -5.60 -13.52 -15.68
C ASP A 267 -5.72 -12.90 -17.08
N LEU A 268 -5.63 -11.57 -17.20
CA LEU A 268 -5.56 -10.87 -18.49
C LEU A 268 -4.14 -10.86 -19.11
N MET A 269 -3.12 -11.26 -18.36
CA MET A 269 -1.73 -11.18 -18.79
C MET A 269 -1.44 -12.05 -20.00
N THR A 270 -0.84 -11.47 -21.03
CA THR A 270 -0.45 -12.16 -22.27
C THR A 270 0.98 -12.67 -22.22
N GLU A 271 1.33 -13.61 -23.13
CA GLU A 271 2.69 -14.14 -23.27
C GLU A 271 3.73 -13.07 -23.58
N GLU A 272 3.35 -12.04 -24.35
CA GLU A 272 4.28 -10.95 -24.70
C GLU A 272 4.57 -10.06 -23.49
N GLU A 273 3.53 -9.77 -22.69
CA GLU A 273 3.67 -9.01 -21.44
C GLU A 273 4.57 -9.74 -20.45
N LEU A 274 4.32 -11.05 -20.23
CA LEU A 274 5.15 -11.88 -19.37
C LEU A 274 6.61 -11.95 -19.80
N LYS A 275 6.86 -12.13 -21.11
CA LYS A 275 8.22 -12.14 -21.63
C LYS A 275 8.93 -10.82 -21.36
N LEU A 276 8.25 -9.70 -21.58
CA LEU A 276 8.82 -8.38 -21.30
C LEU A 276 9.10 -8.21 -19.80
N LEU A 277 8.12 -8.48 -18.94
CA LEU A 277 8.24 -8.32 -17.49
C LEU A 277 9.38 -9.14 -16.90
N ASN A 278 9.60 -10.38 -17.39
CA ASN A 278 10.69 -11.24 -16.92
C ASN A 278 12.10 -10.77 -17.38
N THR A 279 12.19 -9.80 -18.27
CA THR A 279 13.48 -9.21 -18.68
C THR A 279 13.84 -7.93 -17.93
N LEU A 280 12.91 -7.41 -17.12
CA LEU A 280 13.11 -6.16 -16.40
C LEU A 280 14.14 -6.32 -15.27
N ARG A 281 14.81 -5.21 -14.94
CA ARG A 281 15.67 -5.13 -13.76
C ARG A 281 14.89 -5.52 -12.50
N PRO A 282 15.47 -6.32 -11.60
CA PRO A 282 14.86 -6.56 -10.29
C PRO A 282 14.52 -5.26 -9.55
N GLY A 283 13.27 -5.15 -9.08
CA GLY A 283 12.77 -3.98 -8.38
C GLY A 283 12.36 -2.80 -9.26
N LEU A 284 12.42 -2.90 -10.60
CA LEU A 284 11.87 -1.87 -11.50
C LEU A 284 10.34 -1.83 -11.44
N VAL A 285 9.69 -3.00 -11.35
CA VAL A 285 8.23 -3.14 -11.32
C VAL A 285 7.79 -3.87 -10.08
N GLN A 286 6.69 -3.41 -9.51
CA GLN A 286 5.90 -4.07 -8.47
C GLN A 286 4.47 -4.23 -8.98
N LEU A 287 3.87 -5.40 -8.75
CA LEU A 287 2.52 -5.72 -9.18
C LEU A 287 1.62 -6.02 -7.98
N GLU A 288 0.48 -5.34 -7.92
CA GLU A 288 -0.61 -5.59 -6.98
C GLU A 288 -1.72 -6.34 -7.72
N ILE A 289 -2.12 -7.49 -7.20
CA ILE A 289 -3.01 -8.45 -7.85
C ILE A 289 -4.15 -8.80 -6.91
N GLY A 290 -5.31 -8.21 -7.15
CA GLY A 290 -6.50 -8.54 -6.38
C GLY A 290 -7.03 -9.94 -6.72
N VAL A 291 -7.02 -10.87 -5.78
CA VAL A 291 -7.70 -12.17 -5.87
C VAL A 291 -9.08 -12.09 -5.21
N GLN A 292 -9.13 -11.56 -4.02
CA GLN A 292 -10.27 -11.30 -3.15
C GLN A 292 -10.82 -12.57 -2.48
N SER A 293 -11.08 -13.62 -3.24
CA SER A 293 -11.52 -14.95 -2.80
C SER A 293 -11.19 -15.99 -3.87
N THR A 294 -11.03 -17.25 -3.51
CA THR A 294 -10.96 -18.38 -4.46
C THR A 294 -12.26 -19.18 -4.51
N ASN A 295 -13.27 -18.81 -3.69
CA ASN A 295 -14.59 -19.44 -3.69
C ASN A 295 -15.38 -19.01 -4.94
N PRO A 296 -15.75 -19.94 -5.86
CA PRO A 296 -16.45 -19.59 -7.09
C PRO A 296 -17.80 -18.90 -6.86
N GLN A 297 -18.54 -19.30 -5.80
CA GLN A 297 -19.84 -18.70 -5.47
C GLN A 297 -19.68 -17.25 -4.99
N THR A 298 -18.65 -16.99 -4.20
CA THR A 298 -18.29 -15.64 -3.76
C THR A 298 -17.90 -14.78 -4.97
N ILE A 299 -17.04 -15.28 -5.86
CA ILE A 299 -16.58 -14.55 -7.05
C ILE A 299 -17.76 -14.17 -7.94
N GLU A 300 -18.74 -15.07 -8.13
CA GLU A 300 -19.97 -14.78 -8.88
C GLU A 300 -20.82 -13.71 -8.17
N ALA A 301 -21.04 -13.84 -6.85
CA ALA A 301 -21.87 -12.93 -6.07
C ALA A 301 -21.31 -11.50 -6.00
N ILE A 302 -19.99 -11.34 -5.99
CA ILE A 302 -19.37 -10.03 -6.04
C ILE A 302 -19.18 -9.48 -7.46
N HIS A 303 -19.80 -10.10 -8.47
CA HIS A 303 -19.74 -9.73 -9.88
C HIS A 303 -18.30 -9.63 -10.43
N ARG A 304 -17.38 -10.39 -9.88
CA ARG A 304 -16.00 -10.42 -10.31
C ARG A 304 -15.78 -11.47 -11.39
N LYS A 305 -15.04 -11.11 -12.43
CA LYS A 305 -14.59 -12.05 -13.45
C LYS A 305 -13.12 -12.32 -13.17
N MET A 306 -12.79 -13.55 -12.80
CA MET A 306 -11.43 -13.98 -12.52
C MET A 306 -11.31 -15.50 -12.75
N ASP A 307 -10.25 -15.91 -13.41
CA ASP A 307 -9.84 -17.31 -13.51
C ASP A 307 -8.64 -17.53 -12.55
N PHE A 308 -8.92 -18.11 -11.38
CA PHE A 308 -7.87 -18.34 -10.38
C PHE A 308 -6.79 -19.33 -10.87
N GLY A 309 -7.13 -20.29 -11.71
CA GLY A 309 -6.14 -21.19 -12.34
C GLY A 309 -5.15 -20.41 -13.21
N ARG A 310 -5.67 -19.46 -13.99
CA ARG A 310 -4.82 -18.57 -14.79
C ARG A 310 -4.01 -17.60 -13.92
N VAL A 311 -4.59 -17.04 -12.86
CA VAL A 311 -3.87 -16.20 -11.89
C VAL A 311 -2.68 -16.99 -11.31
N THR A 312 -2.94 -18.23 -10.85
CA THR A 312 -1.90 -19.13 -10.31
C THR A 312 -0.76 -19.36 -11.30
N GLU A 313 -1.08 -19.65 -12.55
CA GLU A 313 -0.08 -19.85 -13.61
C GLU A 313 0.79 -18.59 -13.79
N ILE A 314 0.16 -17.42 -13.91
CA ILE A 314 0.84 -16.15 -14.17
C ILE A 314 1.73 -15.76 -12.99
N VAL A 315 1.21 -15.80 -11.76
CA VAL A 315 1.95 -15.45 -10.53
C VAL A 315 3.19 -16.34 -10.41
N ASN A 316 3.06 -17.65 -10.61
CA ASN A 316 4.19 -18.58 -10.56
C ASN A 316 5.23 -18.31 -11.67
N ARG A 317 4.80 -17.90 -12.86
CA ARG A 317 5.70 -17.56 -13.97
C ARG A 317 6.46 -16.26 -13.72
N ILE A 318 5.82 -15.27 -13.11
CA ILE A 318 6.48 -14.02 -12.68
C ILE A 318 7.47 -14.33 -11.55
N ALA A 319 7.09 -15.14 -10.57
CA ALA A 319 7.95 -15.51 -9.45
C ALA A 319 9.26 -16.19 -9.89
N LYS A 320 9.23 -17.00 -10.96
CA LYS A 320 10.44 -17.62 -11.54
C LYS A 320 11.46 -16.60 -12.06
N GLY A 321 11.01 -15.41 -12.48
CA GLY A 321 11.89 -14.32 -12.92
C GLY A 321 12.70 -13.69 -11.80
N ARG A 322 12.27 -13.80 -10.53
CA ARG A 322 12.91 -13.25 -9.33
C ARG A 322 13.26 -11.75 -9.47
N ASN A 323 12.42 -11.00 -10.17
CA ASN A 323 12.68 -9.59 -10.49
C ASN A 323 11.52 -8.65 -10.18
N ILE A 324 10.33 -9.17 -9.90
CA ILE A 324 9.11 -8.40 -9.65
C ILE A 324 8.56 -8.75 -8.26
N HIS A 325 8.31 -7.73 -7.46
CA HIS A 325 7.59 -7.86 -6.20
C HIS A 325 6.10 -8.05 -6.49
N GLN A 326 5.51 -9.12 -6.00
CA GLN A 326 4.09 -9.44 -6.15
C GLN A 326 3.37 -9.26 -4.83
N HIS A 327 2.27 -8.51 -4.86
CA HIS A 327 1.37 -8.26 -3.76
C HIS A 327 0.01 -8.84 -4.14
N LEU A 328 -0.51 -9.78 -3.36
CA LEU A 328 -1.81 -10.42 -3.57
C LEU A 328 -2.78 -10.06 -2.44
N ASP A 329 -4.07 -9.88 -2.80
CA ASP A 329 -5.09 -9.41 -1.87
C ASP A 329 -6.22 -10.40 -1.70
N LEU A 330 -6.69 -10.57 -0.46
CA LEU A 330 -7.95 -11.24 -0.09
C LEU A 330 -8.84 -10.27 0.69
N ILE A 331 -10.16 -10.47 0.61
CA ILE A 331 -11.16 -9.68 1.35
C ILE A 331 -12.05 -10.63 2.16
N ALA A 332 -12.01 -10.50 3.48
CA ALA A 332 -12.93 -11.17 4.40
C ALA A 332 -14.30 -10.47 4.46
N GLY A 333 -15.37 -11.23 4.68
CA GLY A 333 -16.73 -10.71 4.81
C GLY A 333 -17.48 -10.54 3.50
N LEU A 334 -16.98 -11.11 2.42
CA LEU A 334 -17.69 -11.17 1.14
C LEU A 334 -18.91 -12.12 1.21
N PRO A 335 -19.95 -11.93 0.37
CA PRO A 335 -21.08 -12.84 0.31
C PRO A 335 -20.66 -14.28 0.00
N TYR A 336 -21.34 -15.25 0.62
CA TYR A 336 -21.10 -16.70 0.49
C TYR A 336 -19.71 -17.18 0.94
N GLU A 337 -18.98 -16.38 1.70
CA GLU A 337 -17.68 -16.75 2.26
C GLU A 337 -17.74 -16.78 3.79
N ASP A 338 -17.79 -18.00 4.34
CA ASP A 338 -17.66 -18.26 5.76
C ASP A 338 -16.17 -18.40 6.16
N TYR A 339 -15.93 -18.63 7.45
CA TYR A 339 -14.59 -18.77 7.99
C TYR A 339 -13.78 -19.89 7.30
N ASP A 340 -14.39 -21.06 7.09
CA ASP A 340 -13.71 -22.19 6.46
C ASP A 340 -13.43 -21.95 4.96
N SER A 341 -14.33 -21.24 4.29
CA SER A 341 -14.12 -20.80 2.91
C SER A 341 -12.95 -19.81 2.81
N PHE A 342 -12.91 -18.82 3.70
CA PHE A 342 -11.80 -17.87 3.76
C PHE A 342 -10.47 -18.56 4.09
N ARG A 343 -10.48 -19.53 5.03
CA ARG A 343 -9.30 -20.36 5.36
C ARG A 343 -8.76 -21.09 4.13
N ARG A 344 -9.64 -21.60 3.25
CA ARG A 344 -9.24 -22.22 1.98
C ARG A 344 -8.68 -21.17 1.01
N SER A 345 -9.37 -20.05 0.81
CA SER A 345 -8.91 -18.94 -0.04
C SER A 345 -7.52 -18.45 0.39
N PHE A 346 -7.29 -18.34 1.70
CA PHE A 346 -5.98 -18.00 2.24
C PHE A 346 -4.92 -19.02 1.85
N ALA A 347 -5.17 -20.33 2.08
CA ALA A 347 -4.22 -21.38 1.76
C ALA A 347 -3.86 -21.41 0.27
N ASP A 348 -4.84 -21.25 -0.60
CA ASP A 348 -4.66 -21.21 -2.05
C ASP A 348 -3.74 -20.05 -2.48
N VAL A 349 -3.96 -18.85 -1.94
CA VAL A 349 -3.18 -17.66 -2.29
C VAL A 349 -1.80 -17.68 -1.61
N TYR A 350 -1.73 -18.12 -0.35
CA TYR A 350 -0.48 -18.25 0.39
C TYR A 350 0.49 -19.24 -0.27
N ALA A 351 -0.03 -20.32 -0.89
CA ALA A 351 0.77 -21.29 -1.63
C ALA A 351 1.51 -20.69 -2.84
N LEU A 352 1.05 -19.55 -3.37
CA LEU A 352 1.71 -18.81 -4.44
C LEU A 352 2.95 -18.04 -3.99
N ARG A 353 3.17 -17.94 -2.67
CA ARG A 353 4.33 -17.26 -2.05
C ARG A 353 4.55 -15.83 -2.54
N PRO A 354 3.54 -14.97 -2.53
CA PRO A 354 3.74 -13.56 -2.86
C PRO A 354 4.70 -12.91 -1.85
N GLN A 355 5.39 -11.84 -2.24
CA GLN A 355 6.22 -11.07 -1.31
C GLN A 355 5.37 -10.33 -0.27
N GLN A 356 4.11 -10.04 -0.59
CA GLN A 356 3.14 -9.47 0.33
C GLN A 356 1.76 -10.10 0.10
N LEU A 357 1.11 -10.52 1.18
CA LEU A 357 -0.27 -11.00 1.20
C LEU A 357 -1.10 -10.07 2.08
N GLN A 358 -1.98 -9.30 1.46
CA GLN A 358 -2.89 -8.41 2.18
C GLN A 358 -4.20 -9.12 2.49
N LEU A 359 -4.56 -9.17 3.75
CA LEU A 359 -5.88 -9.56 4.20
C LEU A 359 -6.67 -8.28 4.47
N GLY A 360 -7.67 -8.00 3.64
CA GLY A 360 -8.58 -6.88 3.83
C GLY A 360 -9.92 -7.34 4.39
N PHE A 361 -10.71 -6.40 4.89
CA PHE A 361 -12.09 -6.62 5.29
C PHE A 361 -13.01 -5.82 4.39
N LEU A 362 -14.17 -6.39 4.06
CA LEU A 362 -15.15 -5.71 3.20
C LEU A 362 -15.48 -4.33 3.78
N LYS A 363 -15.36 -3.32 2.93
CA LYS A 363 -15.81 -1.95 3.23
C LYS A 363 -17.04 -1.65 2.41
N VAL A 364 -18.12 -1.29 3.10
CA VAL A 364 -19.43 -1.03 2.49
C VAL A 364 -19.51 0.43 2.10
N LEU A 365 -19.15 0.73 0.86
CA LEU A 365 -18.99 2.10 0.37
C LEU A 365 -20.30 2.63 -0.22
N ARG A 366 -20.74 3.82 0.18
CA ARG A 366 -21.92 4.49 -0.38
C ARG A 366 -21.83 4.61 -1.89
N GLY A 367 -22.91 4.29 -2.58
CA GLY A 367 -22.98 4.27 -4.05
C GLY A 367 -22.48 2.97 -4.69
N SER A 368 -21.92 2.02 -3.94
CA SER A 368 -21.60 0.69 -4.46
C SER A 368 -22.85 -0.22 -4.49
N PHE A 369 -22.84 -1.22 -5.36
CA PHE A 369 -23.87 -2.26 -5.38
C PHE A 369 -24.00 -2.95 -4.02
N MET A 370 -22.89 -3.23 -3.35
CA MET A 370 -22.87 -3.86 -2.03
C MET A 370 -23.62 -3.03 -0.98
N TYR A 371 -23.48 -1.71 -1.01
CA TYR A 371 -24.21 -0.81 -0.12
C TYR A 371 -25.72 -0.89 -0.31
N GLU A 372 -26.18 -0.99 -1.56
CA GLU A 372 -27.61 -1.09 -1.89
C GLU A 372 -28.22 -2.45 -1.55
N HIS A 373 -27.40 -3.51 -1.36
CA HIS A 373 -27.83 -4.90 -1.11
C HIS A 373 -27.43 -5.43 0.28
N THR A 374 -27.10 -4.55 1.21
CA THR A 374 -26.71 -4.94 2.59
C THR A 374 -27.77 -5.77 3.29
N GLU A 375 -29.06 -5.46 3.11
CA GLU A 375 -30.17 -6.22 3.71
C GLU A 375 -30.26 -7.65 3.15
N GLU A 376 -30.05 -7.86 1.86
CA GLU A 376 -30.06 -9.18 1.21
C GLU A 376 -28.99 -10.11 1.78
N TYR A 377 -27.82 -9.55 2.04
CA TYR A 377 -26.67 -10.27 2.57
C TYR A 377 -26.57 -10.26 4.09
N ASN A 378 -27.57 -9.65 4.77
CA ASN A 378 -27.51 -9.39 6.23
C ASN A 378 -26.12 -8.85 6.63
N CYS A 379 -25.61 -7.91 5.82
CA CYS A 379 -24.29 -7.33 5.98
C CYS A 379 -24.38 -6.11 6.88
N HIS A 380 -23.83 -6.24 8.08
CA HIS A 380 -23.71 -5.15 9.03
C HIS A 380 -22.27 -4.65 9.09
N TYR A 381 -22.11 -3.35 9.13
CA TYR A 381 -20.82 -2.69 9.06
C TYR A 381 -20.77 -1.47 9.99
N GLN A 382 -19.58 -0.95 10.22
CA GLN A 382 -19.36 0.23 11.05
C GLN A 382 -20.05 1.47 10.45
N GLU A 383 -20.75 2.26 11.26
CA GLU A 383 -21.42 3.49 10.81
C GLU A 383 -20.44 4.59 10.39
N ARG A 384 -19.24 4.57 10.96
CA ARG A 384 -18.14 5.49 10.63
C ARG A 384 -17.10 4.78 9.78
N GLU A 385 -16.32 5.58 9.10
CA GLU A 385 -15.21 5.06 8.30
C GLU A 385 -14.28 4.17 9.15
N PRO A 386 -13.72 3.14 8.57
CA PRO A 386 -13.71 2.78 7.16
C PRO A 386 -14.93 1.98 6.67
N TYR A 387 -16.09 2.00 7.36
CA TYR A 387 -17.33 1.28 7.01
C TYR A 387 -17.09 -0.23 6.88
N GLU A 388 -16.23 -0.73 7.71
CA GLU A 388 -15.77 -2.10 7.69
C GLU A 388 -16.84 -3.05 8.21
N VAL A 389 -16.97 -4.21 7.56
CA VAL A 389 -17.92 -5.26 7.92
C VAL A 389 -17.75 -5.68 9.38
N LEU A 390 -18.87 -5.79 10.10
CA LEU A 390 -18.94 -6.36 11.44
C LEU A 390 -19.36 -7.84 11.39
N TYR A 391 -20.38 -8.16 10.60
CA TYR A 391 -20.79 -9.54 10.32
C TYR A 391 -21.66 -9.60 9.06
N THR A 392 -21.77 -10.79 8.51
CA THR A 392 -22.64 -11.08 7.36
C THR A 392 -23.50 -12.31 7.65
N LYS A 393 -24.36 -12.68 6.71
CA LYS A 393 -25.14 -13.93 6.78
C LYS A 393 -24.26 -15.18 6.94
N TRP A 394 -23.01 -15.14 6.49
CA TRP A 394 -22.08 -16.29 6.45
C TRP A 394 -20.96 -16.17 7.48
N LEU A 395 -20.56 -14.98 7.84
CA LEU A 395 -19.42 -14.71 8.72
C LEU A 395 -19.88 -13.95 9.97
N PRO A 396 -20.04 -14.62 11.12
CA PRO A 396 -20.40 -13.98 12.39
C PRO A 396 -19.23 -13.12 12.92
N TYR A 397 -19.53 -12.20 13.84
CA TYR A 397 -18.54 -11.26 14.36
C TYR A 397 -17.38 -11.94 15.10
N ASP A 398 -17.62 -13.05 15.80
CA ASP A 398 -16.55 -13.84 16.45
C ASP A 398 -15.50 -14.32 15.44
N ASP A 399 -15.95 -14.72 14.23
CA ASP A 399 -15.04 -15.14 13.18
C ASP A 399 -14.33 -13.95 12.51
N VAL A 400 -15.01 -12.79 12.39
CA VAL A 400 -14.34 -11.55 11.95
C VAL A 400 -13.19 -11.20 12.90
N LEU A 401 -13.38 -11.32 14.23
CA LEU A 401 -12.32 -11.06 15.20
C LEU A 401 -11.13 -12.01 15.03
N LYS A 402 -11.38 -13.31 14.84
CA LYS A 402 -10.30 -14.29 14.57
C LYS A 402 -9.54 -13.94 13.29
N LEU A 403 -10.25 -13.54 12.22
CA LEU A 403 -9.61 -13.15 10.96
C LEU A 403 -8.77 -11.87 11.11
N LYS A 404 -9.15 -10.95 12.01
CA LYS A 404 -8.33 -9.78 12.35
C LYS A 404 -7.03 -10.17 13.06
N ASP A 405 -7.11 -11.13 13.98
CA ASP A 405 -5.91 -11.68 14.61
C ASP A 405 -4.98 -12.33 13.57
N VAL A 406 -5.54 -13.09 12.61
CA VAL A 406 -4.77 -13.69 11.50
C VAL A 406 -4.14 -12.60 10.62
N GLU A 407 -4.88 -11.56 10.27
CA GLU A 407 -4.37 -10.42 9.48
C GLU A 407 -3.18 -9.77 10.17
N GLU A 408 -3.25 -9.48 11.47
CA GLU A 408 -2.15 -8.93 12.26
C GLU A 408 -0.93 -9.85 12.25
N MET A 409 -1.12 -11.16 12.44
CA MET A 409 -0.02 -12.13 12.44
C MET A 409 0.63 -12.26 11.05
N VAL A 410 -0.15 -12.21 9.98
CA VAL A 410 0.39 -12.18 8.60
C VAL A 410 1.20 -10.92 8.35
N GLU A 411 0.72 -9.76 8.78
CA GLU A 411 1.44 -8.49 8.62
C GLU A 411 2.77 -8.49 9.41
N VAL A 412 2.75 -8.99 10.64
CA VAL A 412 3.92 -9.00 11.52
C VAL A 412 4.95 -10.05 11.11
N TYR A 413 4.51 -11.26 10.75
CA TYR A 413 5.42 -12.40 10.58
C TYR A 413 5.71 -12.73 9.12
N TYR A 414 4.77 -12.54 8.22
CA TYR A 414 4.96 -12.81 6.79
C TYR A 414 5.35 -11.53 6.02
N ASN A 415 4.50 -10.52 6.00
CA ASN A 415 4.67 -9.31 5.19
C ASN A 415 5.89 -8.47 5.60
N SER A 416 6.30 -8.55 6.87
CA SER A 416 7.51 -7.88 7.34
C SER A 416 8.80 -8.37 6.66
N GLY A 417 8.79 -9.58 6.08
CA GLY A 417 9.96 -10.21 5.48
C GLY A 417 11.08 -10.52 6.48
N GLN A 418 10.77 -10.57 7.79
CA GLN A 418 11.75 -10.80 8.85
C GLN A 418 11.96 -12.27 9.20
N PHE A 419 11.07 -13.16 8.78
CA PHE A 419 11.03 -14.56 9.18
C PHE A 419 11.08 -15.51 7.97
N VAL A 420 11.77 -15.11 6.90
CA VAL A 420 11.76 -15.80 5.60
C VAL A 420 12.33 -17.23 5.64
N HIS A 421 13.21 -17.50 6.61
CA HIS A 421 13.78 -18.83 6.81
C HIS A 421 13.07 -19.60 7.92
N THR A 422 12.62 -18.92 8.96
CA THR A 422 11.93 -19.54 10.10
C THR A 422 10.53 -20.01 9.75
N LEU A 423 9.72 -19.19 9.04
CA LEU A 423 8.34 -19.54 8.71
C LEU A 423 8.20 -20.86 7.94
N PRO A 424 8.98 -21.15 6.88
CA PRO A 424 8.85 -22.42 6.17
C PRO A 424 9.09 -23.66 7.06
N MET A 425 9.88 -23.52 8.13
CA MET A 425 10.09 -24.62 9.08
C MET A 425 8.92 -24.79 10.04
N ILE A 426 8.30 -23.67 10.47
CA ILE A 426 7.09 -23.72 11.30
C ILE A 426 5.92 -24.29 10.51
N GLU A 427 5.75 -23.88 9.26
CA GLU A 427 4.67 -24.34 8.39
C GLU A 427 4.63 -25.88 8.22
N ARG A 428 5.78 -26.55 8.30
CA ARG A 428 5.85 -28.02 8.25
C ARG A 428 5.13 -28.70 9.42
N LEU A 429 4.80 -27.95 10.48
CA LEU A 429 4.06 -28.46 11.64
C LEU A 429 2.54 -28.43 11.44
N TYR A 430 2.07 -27.87 10.32
CA TYR A 430 0.65 -27.64 10.03
C TYR A 430 0.25 -28.23 8.67
N GLU A 431 -0.97 -28.74 8.60
CA GLU A 431 -1.57 -29.14 7.31
C GLU A 431 -2.00 -27.93 6.47
N ASN A 432 -2.39 -26.85 7.14
CA ASN A 432 -2.79 -25.60 6.49
C ASN A 432 -2.03 -24.43 7.15
N PRO A 433 -1.30 -23.63 6.39
CA PRO A 433 -0.53 -22.50 6.94
C PRO A 433 -1.40 -21.44 7.64
N PHE A 434 -2.68 -21.33 7.31
CA PHE A 434 -3.63 -20.46 7.99
C PHE A 434 -3.70 -20.78 9.49
N ASP A 435 -3.69 -22.05 9.88
CA ASP A 435 -3.84 -22.50 11.26
C ASP A 435 -2.69 -22.03 12.14
N PHE A 436 -1.48 -21.92 11.58
CA PHE A 436 -0.36 -21.33 12.28
C PHE A 436 -0.63 -19.86 12.67
N PHE A 437 -1.09 -19.06 11.71
CA PHE A 437 -1.37 -17.64 11.98
C PHE A 437 -2.54 -17.48 12.95
N GLN A 438 -3.56 -18.36 12.86
CA GLN A 438 -4.68 -18.35 13.79
C GLN A 438 -4.24 -18.71 15.21
N GLU A 439 -3.50 -19.80 15.40
CA GLU A 439 -3.01 -20.22 16.72
C GLU A 439 -2.06 -19.19 17.33
N LEU A 440 -1.22 -18.56 16.50
CA LEU A 440 -0.33 -17.49 16.97
C LEU A 440 -1.13 -16.25 17.39
N GLY A 441 -2.20 -15.91 16.67
CA GLY A 441 -3.12 -14.82 17.04
C GLY A 441 -3.84 -15.12 18.36
N ASP A 442 -4.33 -16.35 18.54
CA ASP A 442 -4.93 -16.81 19.80
C ASP A 442 -3.94 -16.73 20.98
N PHE A 443 -2.68 -17.12 20.74
CA PHE A 443 -1.61 -17.00 21.72
C PHE A 443 -1.31 -15.54 22.09
N TYR A 444 -1.24 -14.65 21.10
CA TYR A 444 -1.06 -13.21 21.33
C TYR A 444 -2.16 -12.63 22.22
N ARG A 445 -3.40 -12.99 21.94
CA ARG A 445 -4.56 -12.55 22.73
C ARG A 445 -4.52 -13.15 24.14
N ALA A 446 -4.27 -14.44 24.28
CA ALA A 446 -4.21 -15.12 25.59
C ALA A 446 -3.12 -14.56 26.51
N LYS A 447 -1.99 -14.15 25.95
CA LYS A 447 -0.86 -13.54 26.69
C LYS A 447 -0.99 -12.01 26.84
N GLY A 448 -1.98 -11.37 26.22
CA GLY A 448 -2.16 -9.91 26.25
C GLY A 448 -1.15 -9.14 25.37
N TYR A 449 -0.50 -9.82 24.42
CA TYR A 449 0.46 -9.19 23.51
C TYR A 449 -0.19 -8.30 22.47
N SER A 450 -1.46 -8.55 22.10
CA SER A 450 -2.19 -7.71 21.15
C SER A 450 -2.47 -6.29 21.65
N GLU A 451 -2.34 -6.03 22.96
CA GLU A 451 -2.60 -4.72 23.57
C GLU A 451 -1.36 -3.78 23.56
N ALA A 452 -0.21 -4.26 23.11
CA ALA A 452 1.05 -3.50 23.17
C ALA A 452 1.85 -3.58 21.87
N ALA A 453 2.51 -2.48 21.52
CA ALA A 453 3.45 -2.50 20.41
C ALA A 453 4.75 -3.23 20.78
N HIS A 454 5.16 -4.17 19.95
CA HIS A 454 6.39 -4.94 20.14
C HIS A 454 7.47 -4.49 19.16
N ASN A 455 8.70 -4.32 19.68
CA ASN A 455 9.85 -4.11 18.82
C ASN A 455 10.24 -5.42 18.10
N ARG A 456 11.13 -5.31 17.12
CA ARG A 456 11.53 -6.45 16.30
C ARG A 456 12.05 -7.63 17.11
N ILE A 457 12.91 -7.42 18.09
CA ILE A 457 13.51 -8.52 18.89
C ILE A 457 12.45 -9.19 19.75
N GLN A 458 11.54 -8.43 20.36
CA GLN A 458 10.42 -8.98 21.11
C GLN A 458 9.54 -9.92 20.26
N ARG A 459 9.32 -9.61 18.98
CA ARG A 459 8.55 -10.49 18.07
C ARG A 459 9.23 -11.84 17.88
N TYR A 460 10.57 -11.90 17.82
CA TYR A 460 11.31 -13.17 17.80
C TYR A 460 11.17 -13.93 19.12
N GLU A 461 11.28 -13.22 20.25
CA GLU A 461 11.13 -13.82 21.59
C GLU A 461 9.72 -14.38 21.81
N ILE A 462 8.66 -13.66 21.39
CA ILE A 462 7.27 -14.13 21.46
C ILE A 462 7.05 -15.38 20.58
N LEU A 463 7.60 -15.39 19.37
CA LEU A 463 7.48 -16.56 18.49
C LEU A 463 8.20 -17.77 19.06
N LEU A 464 9.35 -17.58 19.73
CA LEU A 464 10.02 -18.66 20.46
C LEU A 464 9.17 -19.18 21.62
N GLU A 465 8.59 -18.28 22.42
CA GLU A 465 7.69 -18.65 23.52
C GLU A 465 6.50 -19.47 23.01
N PHE A 466 5.85 -19.03 21.91
CA PHE A 466 4.78 -19.77 21.27
C PHE A 466 5.20 -21.19 20.87
N LEU A 467 6.37 -21.36 20.22
CA LEU A 467 6.87 -22.66 19.79
C LEU A 467 7.20 -23.59 20.96
N GLN A 468 7.62 -23.05 22.09
CA GLN A 468 7.89 -23.81 23.32
C GLN A 468 6.60 -24.22 24.02
N ASP A 469 5.72 -23.24 24.31
CA ASP A 469 4.52 -23.44 25.13
C ASP A 469 3.48 -24.30 24.40
N GLU A 470 3.21 -23.98 23.13
CA GLU A 470 2.11 -24.61 22.39
C GLU A 470 2.56 -25.80 21.52
N LYS A 471 3.79 -25.80 21.01
CA LYS A 471 4.24 -26.80 20.05
C LYS A 471 5.31 -27.75 20.60
N GLN A 472 5.87 -27.46 21.78
CA GLN A 472 6.94 -28.27 22.40
C GLN A 472 8.09 -28.62 21.42
N GLN A 473 8.44 -27.67 20.56
CA GLN A 473 9.46 -27.85 19.52
C GLN A 473 10.89 -27.71 20.06
N ASP A 474 11.88 -28.20 19.29
CA ASP A 474 13.30 -28.03 19.59
C ASP A 474 13.67 -26.53 19.58
N GLU A 475 13.72 -25.95 20.77
CA GLU A 475 14.06 -24.55 20.97
C GLU A 475 15.42 -24.20 20.36
N ALA A 476 16.40 -25.09 20.45
CA ALA A 476 17.75 -24.82 19.96
C ALA A 476 17.78 -24.67 18.43
N PHE A 477 16.97 -25.43 17.71
CA PHE A 477 16.82 -25.30 16.27
C PHE A 477 16.18 -23.98 15.88
N PHE A 478 14.99 -23.69 16.42
CA PHE A 478 14.26 -22.46 16.06
C PHE A 478 14.99 -21.18 16.49
N ARG A 479 15.72 -21.18 17.61
CA ARG A 479 16.62 -20.07 17.99
C ARG A 479 17.64 -19.80 16.89
N GLN A 480 18.22 -20.81 16.29
CA GLN A 480 19.23 -20.65 15.23
C GLN A 480 18.60 -20.22 13.91
N MET A 481 17.41 -20.69 13.55
CA MET A 481 16.66 -20.19 12.40
C MET A 481 16.34 -18.71 12.52
N MET A 482 15.95 -18.25 13.71
CA MET A 482 15.68 -16.83 13.98
C MET A 482 16.96 -15.98 13.98
N VAL A 483 18.09 -16.53 14.41
CA VAL A 483 19.39 -15.88 14.27
C VAL A 483 19.77 -15.74 12.81
N LEU A 484 19.51 -16.75 11.98
CA LEU A 484 19.69 -16.68 10.54
C LEU A 484 18.89 -15.52 9.92
N ASP A 485 17.59 -15.46 10.22
CA ASP A 485 16.72 -14.39 9.70
C ASP A 485 17.17 -13.00 10.15
N LEU A 486 17.60 -12.84 11.40
CA LEU A 486 18.09 -11.56 11.92
C LEU A 486 19.33 -11.07 11.17
N TYR A 487 20.34 -11.95 11.02
CA TYR A 487 21.58 -11.59 10.34
C TYR A 487 21.44 -11.54 8.82
N ALA A 488 20.54 -12.30 8.23
CA ALA A 488 20.18 -12.10 6.83
C ALA A 488 19.64 -10.67 6.57
N ARG A 489 18.93 -10.10 7.53
CA ARG A 489 18.34 -8.76 7.39
C ARG A 489 19.31 -7.62 7.64
N GLU A 490 20.09 -7.69 8.74
CA GLU A 490 21.06 -6.64 9.09
C GLU A 490 22.18 -7.11 10.01
N ASN A 491 23.32 -6.38 9.97
CA ASN A 491 24.39 -6.56 10.94
C ASN A 491 23.97 -5.97 12.29
N MET A 492 23.62 -6.85 13.23
CA MET A 492 23.10 -6.46 14.55
C MET A 492 24.18 -5.76 15.40
N LYS A 493 23.88 -4.54 15.87
CA LYS A 493 24.77 -3.83 16.81
C LYS A 493 24.83 -4.50 18.17
N THR A 494 23.70 -5.09 18.59
CA THR A 494 23.58 -5.81 19.87
C THR A 494 23.06 -7.21 19.58
N ARG A 495 23.81 -8.22 20.01
CA ARG A 495 23.43 -9.61 19.84
C ARG A 495 22.16 -9.93 20.63
N PRO A 496 21.17 -10.63 20.06
CA PRO A 496 19.97 -11.05 20.77
C PRO A 496 20.33 -12.02 21.93
N ARG A 497 19.57 -11.96 23.02
CA ARG A 497 19.81 -12.82 24.20
C ARG A 497 19.60 -14.31 23.92
N PHE A 498 18.74 -14.64 22.97
CA PHE A 498 18.46 -16.03 22.56
C PHE A 498 19.53 -16.61 21.62
N ALA A 499 20.42 -15.79 21.07
CA ALA A 499 21.53 -16.27 20.24
C ALA A 499 22.67 -16.83 21.11
N LYS A 500 23.42 -17.83 20.60
CA LYS A 500 24.58 -18.40 21.27
C LYS A 500 25.65 -17.37 21.57
N ASP A 501 26.48 -17.60 22.60
CA ASP A 501 27.62 -16.74 22.91
C ASP A 501 28.70 -16.87 21.81
N PRO A 502 29.06 -15.80 21.10
CA PRO A 502 30.09 -15.84 20.06
C PRO A 502 31.50 -16.05 20.60
N SER A 503 31.70 -16.05 21.92
CA SER A 503 33.00 -16.33 22.54
C SER A 503 33.52 -17.73 22.19
N GLU A 504 32.62 -18.68 21.89
CA GLU A 504 32.94 -20.07 21.51
C GLU A 504 33.76 -20.18 20.21
N TRP A 505 33.64 -19.20 19.28
CA TRP A 505 34.34 -19.19 17.98
C TRP A 505 35.01 -17.84 17.66
N LYS A 506 35.30 -17.07 18.70
CA LYS A 506 35.89 -15.73 18.55
C LYS A 506 37.27 -15.75 17.91
N ASN A 507 38.10 -16.75 18.25
CA ASN A 507 39.43 -16.88 17.70
C ASN A 507 39.38 -17.31 16.25
N GLU A 508 38.57 -18.32 15.94
CA GLU A 508 38.36 -18.86 14.60
C GLU A 508 37.81 -17.76 13.68
N SER A 509 36.85 -16.97 14.17
CA SER A 509 36.29 -15.84 13.41
C SER A 509 37.37 -14.78 13.09
N ARG A 510 38.23 -14.47 14.05
CA ARG A 510 39.34 -13.52 13.81
C ARG A 510 40.32 -14.08 12.77
N ASP A 511 40.73 -15.32 12.90
CA ASP A 511 41.70 -15.98 12.03
C ASP A 511 41.13 -16.11 10.61
N PHE A 512 39.83 -16.44 10.47
CA PHE A 512 39.11 -16.41 9.22
C PHE A 512 39.16 -15.04 8.54
N TYR A 513 38.83 -13.95 9.26
CA TYR A 513 38.86 -12.61 8.67
C TYR A 513 40.27 -12.14 8.32
N GLN A 514 41.31 -12.54 9.07
CA GLN A 514 42.71 -12.26 8.74
C GLN A 514 43.10 -12.96 7.43
N LYS A 515 42.79 -14.24 7.29
CA LYS A 515 43.04 -15.03 6.09
C LYS A 515 42.27 -14.47 4.89
N GLU A 516 40.99 -14.13 5.07
CA GLU A 516 40.16 -13.56 4.02
C GLU A 516 40.64 -12.18 3.58
N ALA A 517 41.21 -11.38 4.49
CA ALA A 517 41.84 -10.10 4.17
C ALA A 517 43.09 -10.25 3.28
N GLU A 518 43.76 -11.39 3.32
CA GLU A 518 44.92 -11.72 2.48
C GLU A 518 44.48 -12.36 1.15
N THR A 519 43.58 -13.33 1.20
CA THR A 519 43.26 -14.20 0.07
C THR A 519 42.12 -13.66 -0.82
N ARG A 520 41.16 -12.93 -0.24
CA ARG A 520 39.97 -12.41 -0.95
C ARG A 520 39.16 -13.51 -1.65
N THR A 521 39.08 -14.66 -1.06
CA THR A 521 38.44 -15.82 -1.66
C THR A 521 36.91 -15.66 -1.74
N LEU A 522 36.27 -15.18 -0.67
CA LEU A 522 34.82 -14.98 -0.59
C LEU A 522 34.40 -13.52 -0.80
N LEU A 523 35.29 -12.58 -0.46
CA LEU A 523 35.02 -11.14 -0.49
C LEU A 523 35.90 -10.38 -1.49
N PRO A 524 35.92 -10.72 -2.79
CA PRO A 524 36.83 -10.14 -3.78
C PRO A 524 36.59 -8.65 -4.02
N SER A 525 35.40 -8.13 -3.74
CA SER A 525 35.05 -6.71 -3.91
C SER A 525 35.66 -5.79 -2.86
N TYR A 526 36.14 -6.32 -1.73
CA TYR A 526 36.68 -5.54 -0.60
C TYR A 526 38.20 -5.36 -0.67
N THR A 527 38.75 -5.05 -1.82
CA THR A 527 40.20 -5.06 -2.12
C THR A 527 41.08 -4.24 -1.16
N THR A 528 40.57 -3.16 -0.60
CA THR A 528 41.33 -2.22 0.25
C THR A 528 41.05 -2.39 1.75
N TYR A 529 40.11 -3.26 2.14
CA TYR A 529 39.72 -3.41 3.55
C TYR A 529 40.66 -4.32 4.32
N ASP A 530 41.06 -3.87 5.52
CA ASP A 530 41.72 -4.75 6.51
C ASP A 530 40.67 -5.71 7.14
N TRP A 531 41.16 -6.70 7.91
CA TRP A 531 40.31 -7.71 8.54
C TRP A 531 39.26 -7.12 9.50
N LYS A 532 39.56 -5.99 10.20
CA LYS A 532 38.62 -5.30 11.10
C LYS A 532 37.53 -4.58 10.31
N GLN A 533 37.89 -4.05 9.14
CA GLN A 533 36.92 -3.41 8.24
C GLN A 533 36.00 -4.46 7.62
N LEU A 534 36.53 -5.63 7.19
CA LEU A 534 35.71 -6.74 6.73
C LEU A 534 34.71 -7.18 7.80
N GLN A 535 35.15 -7.37 9.05
CA GLN A 535 34.28 -7.73 10.18
C GLN A 535 33.17 -6.70 10.48
N ARG A 536 33.37 -5.42 10.16
CA ARG A 536 32.31 -4.40 10.28
C ARG A 536 31.30 -4.43 9.16
N MET A 537 31.76 -4.80 7.97
CA MET A 537 30.93 -4.79 6.74
C MET A 537 30.18 -6.09 6.52
N THR A 538 30.59 -7.17 7.19
CA THR A 538 30.04 -8.51 7.07
C THR A 538 29.79 -9.10 8.46
N HIS A 539 29.16 -10.26 8.53
CA HIS A 539 29.00 -11.01 9.77
C HIS A 539 29.23 -12.50 9.52
N VAL A 540 29.93 -13.17 10.43
CA VAL A 540 30.06 -14.64 10.44
C VAL A 540 29.28 -15.20 11.61
N GLU A 541 28.44 -16.20 11.35
CA GLU A 541 27.67 -16.90 12.36
C GLU A 541 27.85 -18.41 12.25
N VAL A 542 27.93 -19.08 13.39
CA VAL A 542 28.12 -20.54 13.50
C VAL A 542 26.82 -21.18 13.96
N PHE A 543 26.35 -22.13 13.19
CA PHE A 543 25.13 -22.90 13.43
C PHE A 543 25.46 -24.37 13.71
N ASP A 544 24.65 -25.05 14.56
CA ASP A 544 24.74 -26.48 14.81
C ASP A 544 23.82 -27.32 13.92
N TYR A 545 23.07 -26.66 13.07
CA TYR A 545 22.09 -27.25 12.15
C TYR A 545 22.36 -26.78 10.74
N ASP A 546 21.98 -27.60 9.75
CA ASP A 546 21.89 -27.17 8.36
C ASP A 546 20.69 -26.21 8.18
N VAL A 547 20.95 -24.93 8.49
CA VAL A 547 19.91 -23.89 8.49
C VAL A 547 19.48 -23.43 7.09
N LEU A 548 20.22 -23.79 6.04
CA LEU A 548 19.87 -23.51 4.65
C LEU A 548 19.19 -24.68 3.94
N GLY A 549 19.28 -25.87 4.50
CA GLY A 549 18.75 -27.11 3.90
C GLY A 549 17.59 -27.72 4.68
N ASN A 550 17.82 -28.91 5.21
CA ASN A 550 16.75 -29.73 5.80
C ASN A 550 16.56 -29.52 7.33
N GLY A 551 17.42 -28.75 7.98
CA GLY A 551 17.39 -28.50 9.43
C GLY A 551 17.96 -29.63 10.27
N GLU A 552 18.70 -30.59 9.69
CA GLU A 552 19.37 -31.63 10.44
C GLU A 552 20.57 -31.08 11.23
N LYS A 553 20.96 -31.79 12.29
CA LYS A 553 22.16 -31.45 13.08
C LYS A 553 23.41 -31.55 12.22
N ALA A 554 23.92 -30.41 11.80
CA ALA A 554 25.16 -30.31 11.02
C ALA A 554 25.78 -28.94 11.29
N ARG A 555 27.05 -28.91 11.64
CA ARG A 555 27.74 -27.64 11.90
C ARG A 555 27.91 -26.88 10.59
N MET A 556 27.36 -25.67 10.52
CA MET A 556 27.39 -24.77 9.36
C MET A 556 27.89 -23.40 9.78
N VAL A 557 28.70 -22.77 8.93
CA VAL A 557 29.18 -21.39 9.14
C VAL A 557 28.79 -20.54 7.95
N LEU A 558 28.04 -19.47 8.20
CA LEU A 558 27.59 -18.53 7.17
C LEU A 558 28.25 -17.17 7.31
N LEU A 559 28.70 -16.65 6.18
CA LEU A 559 29.15 -15.27 6.03
C LEU A 559 28.04 -14.45 5.37
N PHE A 560 27.63 -13.37 6.01
CA PHE A 560 26.63 -12.40 5.52
C PHE A 560 27.32 -11.17 4.94
N ASP A 561 27.15 -10.91 3.65
CA ASP A 561 27.70 -9.73 2.98
C ASP A 561 26.62 -8.64 2.83
N TYR A 562 26.69 -7.58 3.63
CA TYR A 562 25.68 -6.51 3.64
C TYR A 562 25.85 -5.47 2.52
N GLN A 563 26.93 -5.50 1.77
CA GLN A 563 27.06 -4.68 0.56
C GLN A 563 26.29 -5.28 -0.62
N LYS A 564 26.11 -6.60 -0.62
CA LYS A 564 25.37 -7.32 -1.63
C LYS A 564 24.02 -7.76 -1.03
N ARG A 565 22.97 -7.18 -1.57
CA ARG A 565 21.61 -7.47 -1.09
C ARG A 565 20.73 -7.95 -2.23
N ASP A 566 19.86 -8.90 -1.90
CA ASP A 566 18.79 -9.28 -2.81
C ASP A 566 17.87 -8.06 -3.04
N PRO A 567 17.63 -7.67 -4.30
CA PRO A 567 16.91 -6.43 -4.61
C PRO A 567 15.40 -6.48 -4.29
N LEU A 568 14.82 -7.67 -4.12
CA LEU A 568 13.41 -7.84 -3.76
C LEU A 568 13.20 -7.93 -2.26
N THR A 569 14.04 -8.70 -1.58
CA THR A 569 13.89 -8.95 -0.14
C THR A 569 14.71 -7.99 0.72
N GLY A 570 15.78 -7.41 0.15
CA GLY A 570 16.75 -6.60 0.87
C GLY A 570 17.67 -7.40 1.80
N ASN A 571 17.62 -8.72 1.76
CA ASN A 571 18.47 -9.60 2.58
C ASN A 571 19.90 -9.60 2.06
N ALA A 572 20.86 -9.74 2.97
CA ALA A 572 22.28 -9.87 2.66
C ALA A 572 22.56 -11.14 1.86
N GLU A 573 23.59 -11.12 1.00
CA GLU A 573 24.13 -12.33 0.40
C GLU A 573 24.67 -13.23 1.51
N MET A 574 24.28 -14.52 1.48
CA MET A 574 24.74 -15.53 2.42
C MET A 574 25.67 -16.50 1.71
N ILE A 575 26.85 -16.70 2.26
CA ILE A 575 27.89 -17.58 1.70
C ILE A 575 28.22 -18.64 2.74
N ASP A 576 28.11 -19.91 2.38
CA ASP A 576 28.62 -21.00 3.21
C ASP A 576 30.16 -20.95 3.20
N CYS A 577 30.74 -20.69 4.36
CA CYS A 577 32.17 -20.63 4.56
C CYS A 577 32.70 -21.71 5.52
N SER A 578 31.90 -22.77 5.78
CA SER A 578 32.20 -23.81 6.77
C SER A 578 33.60 -24.44 6.59
N GLU A 579 33.97 -24.78 5.35
CA GLU A 579 35.28 -25.40 5.04
C GLU A 579 36.45 -24.42 5.29
N LEU A 580 36.28 -23.14 4.92
CA LEU A 580 37.36 -22.16 5.06
C LEU A 580 37.49 -21.62 6.47
N PHE A 581 36.45 -21.69 7.26
CA PHE A 581 36.40 -21.18 8.63
C PHE A 581 37.25 -22.04 9.59
N TYR A 582 37.33 -23.32 9.35
CA TYR A 582 38.11 -24.25 10.16
C TYR A 582 39.45 -24.69 9.51
N ALA A 583 39.75 -24.24 8.31
CA ALA A 583 40.98 -24.49 7.58
C ALA A 583 42.10 -23.53 8.02
#